data_7bae5b92060a723fdcf4240f2509caf3
#
_entry.id   7bae5b92060a723fdcf4240f2509caf3
#
_cell.length_a   1.000
_cell.length_b   1.000
_cell.length_c   1.000
_cell.angle_alpha   90.00
_cell.angle_beta   90.00
_cell.angle_gamma   90.00
#
_symmetry.space_group_name_H-M   'P 1'
#
loop_
_entity.id
_entity.type
_entity.pdbx_description
1 polymer ?
#
loop_
_entity_poly.entity_id
_entity_poly.type
_entity_poly.pdbx_seq_one_letter_code
_entity_poly.pdbx_strand_id
1 'polypeptide(L)'
;PAKEEPKTEQRTSIDKELKKELQKQKSLFQQLEEKLAQLNKKKQQLESDLASPDVYGDKTKFLATETAYKANTADLEKANSEYEKVFEKVMELEEKMAG
;
A
#
# COMPACT_ATOMS: atom_id res chain seq x y z
N PRO A 1 -7.91 -0.53 45.90
CA PRO A 1 -8.74 -0.80 44.73
C PRO A 1 -9.07 0.47 43.92
N ALA A 2 -9.33 1.60 44.59
CA ALA A 2 -9.61 2.85 43.90
C ALA A 2 -8.44 3.38 43.09
N LYS A 3 -7.22 3.05 43.48
CA LYS A 3 -6.01 3.46 42.75
C LYS A 3 -5.78 2.66 41.47
N GLU A 4 -6.34 1.47 41.39
CA GLU A 4 -6.21 0.62 40.21
C GLU A 4 -7.15 1.03 39.09
N GLU A 5 -8.32 1.58 39.42
CA GLU A 5 -9.31 2.01 38.43
C GLU A 5 -8.79 3.00 37.39
N PRO A 6 -8.08 4.08 37.76
CA PRO A 6 -7.50 4.98 36.74
C PRO A 6 -6.50 4.31 35.82
N LYS A 7 -5.69 3.37 36.34
CA LYS A 7 -4.74 2.61 35.54
C LYS A 7 -5.43 1.67 34.56
N THR A 8 -6.52 1.04 35.00
CA THR A 8 -7.35 0.16 34.16
C THR A 8 -8.01 0.95 33.05
N GLU A 9 -8.52 2.15 33.38
CA GLU A 9 -9.11 3.04 32.39
C GLU A 9 -8.09 3.50 31.35
N GLN A 10 -6.88 3.84 31.78
CA GLN A 10 -5.80 4.23 30.89
C GLN A 10 -5.40 3.08 29.96
N ARG A 11 -5.31 1.86 30.47
CA ARG A 11 -5.04 0.67 29.66
C ARG A 11 -6.12 0.44 28.62
N THR A 12 -7.39 0.53 29.02
CA THR A 12 -8.53 0.38 28.14
C THR A 12 -8.50 1.44 27.03
N SER A 13 -8.14 2.67 27.40
CA SER A 13 -8.04 3.79 26.46
C SER A 13 -6.90 3.57 25.46
N ILE A 14 -5.74 3.11 25.92
CA ILE A 14 -4.57 2.80 25.08
C ILE A 14 -4.91 1.65 24.14
N ASP A 15 -5.55 0.59 24.64
CA ASP A 15 -5.97 -0.56 23.84
C ASP A 15 -6.98 -0.14 22.76
N LYS A 16 -7.89 0.75 23.10
CA LYS A 16 -8.86 1.32 22.14
C LYS A 16 -8.15 2.08 21.04
N GLU A 17 -7.19 2.93 21.40
CA GLU A 17 -6.41 3.70 20.44
C GLU A 17 -5.57 2.80 19.54
N LEU A 18 -4.94 1.78 20.11
CA LEU A 18 -4.16 0.79 19.36
C LEU A 18 -5.05 0.02 18.37
N LYS A 19 -6.24 -0.37 18.79
CA LYS A 19 -7.21 -1.04 17.92
C LYS A 19 -7.63 -0.16 16.75
N LYS A 20 -7.92 1.10 17.02
CA LYS A 20 -8.30 2.08 15.98
C LYS A 20 -7.17 2.27 14.99
N GLU A 21 -5.95 2.46 15.49
CA GLU A 21 -4.78 2.64 14.66
C GLU A 21 -4.49 1.40 13.82
N LEU A 22 -4.58 0.22 14.45
CA LEU A 22 -4.38 -1.05 13.74
C LEU A 22 -5.40 -1.23 12.62
N GLN A 23 -6.67 -0.92 12.90
CA GLN A 23 -7.74 -1.02 11.91
C GLN A 23 -7.51 -0.07 10.75
N LYS A 24 -7.07 1.15 11.05
CA LYS A 24 -6.73 2.17 10.05
C LYS A 24 -5.58 1.69 9.16
N GLN A 25 -4.53 1.14 9.77
CA GLN A 25 -3.37 0.64 9.03
C GLN A 25 -3.72 -0.59 8.18
N LYS A 26 -4.56 -1.48 8.69
CA LYS A 26 -5.05 -2.64 7.92
C LYS A 26 -5.87 -2.21 6.72
N SER A 27 -6.69 -1.17 6.88
CA SER A 27 -7.48 -0.60 5.78
C SER A 27 -6.57 -0.01 4.71
N LEU A 28 -5.54 0.75 5.11
CA LEU A 28 -4.54 1.30 4.20
C LEU A 28 -3.77 0.20 3.48
N PHE A 29 -3.43 -0.86 4.20
CA PHE A 29 -2.73 -2.02 3.65
C PHE A 29 -3.55 -2.67 2.53
N GLN A 30 -4.83 -2.88 2.78
CA GLN A 30 -5.76 -3.44 1.80
C GLN A 30 -5.90 -2.55 0.58
N GLN A 31 -6.00 -1.23 0.77
CA GLN A 31 -6.07 -0.26 -0.32
C GLN A 31 -4.80 -0.29 -1.17
N LEU A 32 -3.64 -0.42 -0.51
CA LEU A 32 -2.36 -0.52 -1.21
C LEU A 32 -2.23 -1.83 -1.98
N GLU A 33 -2.74 -2.94 -1.45
CA GLU A 33 -2.78 -4.22 -2.18
C GLU A 33 -3.59 -4.08 -3.47
N GLU A 34 -4.76 -3.45 -3.40
CA GLU A 34 -5.61 -3.20 -4.56
C GLU A 34 -4.91 -2.29 -5.57
N LYS A 35 -4.28 -1.22 -5.08
CA LYS A 35 -3.53 -0.29 -5.92
C LYS A 35 -2.38 -0.99 -6.63
N LEU A 36 -1.61 -1.81 -5.91
CA LEU A 36 -0.52 -2.59 -6.48
C LEU A 36 -1.02 -3.57 -7.54
N ALA A 37 -2.14 -4.23 -7.29
CA ALA A 37 -2.74 -5.16 -8.26
C ALA A 37 -3.12 -4.43 -9.55
N GLN A 38 -3.71 -3.24 -9.44
CA GLN A 38 -4.09 -2.42 -10.60
C GLN A 38 -2.86 -1.92 -11.35
N LEU A 39 -1.84 -1.48 -10.63
CA LEU A 39 -0.59 -1.00 -11.24
C LEU A 39 0.16 -2.13 -11.95
N ASN A 40 0.17 -3.33 -11.38
CA ASN A 40 0.77 -4.51 -12.01
C ASN A 40 0.01 -4.92 -13.27
N LYS A 41 -1.32 -4.85 -13.23
CA LYS A 41 -2.17 -5.14 -14.39
C LYS A 41 -1.88 -4.14 -15.52
N LYS A 42 -1.77 -2.87 -15.17
CA LYS A 42 -1.43 -1.80 -16.13
C LYS A 42 -0.04 -2.02 -16.71
N LYS A 43 0.92 -2.44 -15.88
CA LYS A 43 2.28 -2.76 -16.31
C LYS A 43 2.27 -3.85 -17.38
N GLN A 44 1.53 -4.93 -17.14
CA GLN A 44 1.41 -6.04 -18.09
C GLN A 44 0.78 -5.57 -19.40
N GLN A 45 -0.23 -4.73 -19.33
CA GLN A 45 -0.89 -4.16 -20.51
C GLN A 45 0.10 -3.30 -21.31
N LEU A 46 0.86 -2.45 -20.66
CA LEU A 46 1.86 -1.59 -21.30
C LEU A 46 2.98 -2.39 -21.91
N GLU A 47 3.42 -3.48 -21.27
CA GLU A 47 4.44 -4.39 -21.82
C GLU A 47 3.90 -5.07 -23.07
N SER A 48 2.65 -5.49 -23.06
CA SER A 48 1.99 -6.07 -24.22
C SER A 48 1.89 -5.06 -25.35
N ASP A 49 1.52 -3.82 -25.03
CA ASP A 49 1.42 -2.74 -26.02
C ASP A 49 2.77 -2.44 -26.65
N LEU A 50 3.85 -2.39 -25.86
CA LEU A 50 5.21 -2.15 -26.36
C LEU A 50 5.69 -3.26 -27.28
N ALA A 51 5.17 -4.47 -27.12
CA ALA A 51 5.49 -5.61 -27.98
C ALA A 51 4.59 -5.69 -29.21
N SER A 52 3.57 -4.82 -29.32
CA SER A 52 2.64 -4.80 -30.44
C SER A 52 3.21 -4.03 -31.63
N PRO A 53 3.16 -4.60 -32.86
CA PRO A 53 3.61 -3.91 -34.08
C PRO A 53 2.89 -2.57 -34.30
N ASP A 54 1.63 -2.48 -33.94
CA ASP A 54 0.84 -1.25 -34.08
C ASP A 54 1.42 -0.11 -33.25
N VAL A 55 2.02 -0.44 -32.11
CA VAL A 55 2.62 0.54 -31.21
C VAL A 55 4.08 0.82 -31.61
N TYR A 56 4.93 -0.21 -31.69
CA TYR A 56 6.35 0.04 -31.98
C TYR A 56 6.60 0.47 -33.44
N GLY A 57 5.65 0.23 -34.32
CA GLY A 57 5.71 0.71 -35.71
C GLY A 57 5.32 2.18 -35.85
N ASP A 58 4.77 2.80 -34.83
CA ASP A 58 4.36 4.20 -34.81
C ASP A 58 5.15 4.94 -33.72
N LYS A 59 6.04 5.82 -34.12
CA LYS A 59 6.95 6.55 -33.19
C LYS A 59 6.17 7.30 -32.09
N THR A 60 5.09 7.97 -32.46
CA THR A 60 4.27 8.74 -31.50
C THR A 60 3.62 7.83 -30.47
N LYS A 61 3.03 6.72 -30.91
CA LYS A 61 2.41 5.72 -30.03
C LYS A 61 3.43 5.06 -29.13
N PHE A 62 4.59 4.71 -29.70
CA PHE A 62 5.69 4.08 -28.94
C PHE A 62 6.19 4.98 -27.81
N LEU A 63 6.47 6.25 -28.13
CA LEU A 63 6.93 7.21 -27.15
C LEU A 63 5.90 7.45 -26.03
N ALA A 64 4.63 7.56 -26.40
CA ALA A 64 3.55 7.73 -25.43
C ALA A 64 3.44 6.52 -24.51
N THR A 65 3.51 5.32 -25.06
CA THR A 65 3.44 4.07 -24.30
C THR A 65 4.67 3.91 -23.39
N GLU A 66 5.85 4.22 -23.88
CA GLU A 66 7.09 4.19 -23.10
C GLU A 66 7.03 5.16 -21.92
N THR A 67 6.53 6.38 -22.14
CA THR A 67 6.35 7.37 -21.09
C THR A 67 5.37 6.85 -20.02
N ALA A 68 4.25 6.26 -20.46
CA ALA A 68 3.28 5.68 -19.55
C ALA A 68 3.88 4.50 -18.76
N TYR A 69 4.71 3.68 -19.39
CA TYR A 69 5.40 2.58 -18.73
C TYR A 69 6.34 3.07 -17.63
N LYS A 70 7.12 4.09 -17.92
CA LYS A 70 8.04 4.70 -16.94
C LYS A 70 7.28 5.30 -15.76
N ALA A 71 6.19 6.00 -16.02
CA ALA A 71 5.34 6.58 -14.98
C ALA A 71 4.74 5.47 -14.11
N ASN A 72 4.25 4.40 -14.73
CA ASN A 72 3.68 3.26 -14.02
C ASN A 72 4.72 2.56 -13.13
N THR A 73 5.95 2.43 -13.63
CA THR A 73 7.06 1.85 -12.86
C THR A 73 7.37 2.69 -11.63
N ALA A 74 7.40 4.01 -11.77
CA ALA A 74 7.61 4.93 -10.64
C ALA A 74 6.48 4.81 -9.61
N ASP A 75 5.24 4.74 -10.08
CA ASP A 75 4.08 4.57 -9.21
C ASP A 75 4.13 3.23 -8.47
N LEU A 76 4.57 2.16 -9.14
CA LEU A 76 4.75 0.85 -8.52
C LEU A 76 5.80 0.88 -7.41
N GLU A 77 6.94 1.51 -7.65
CA GLU A 77 8.00 1.63 -6.66
C GLU A 77 7.52 2.38 -5.43
N LYS A 78 6.80 3.49 -5.64
CA LYS A 78 6.22 4.29 -4.56
C LYS A 78 5.20 3.50 -3.77
N ALA A 79 4.29 2.81 -4.45
CA ALA A 79 3.26 2.00 -3.81
C ALA A 79 3.86 0.83 -3.03
N ASN A 80 4.89 0.18 -3.55
CA ASN A 80 5.62 -0.89 -2.86
C ASN A 80 6.28 -0.37 -1.60
N SER A 81 6.90 0.80 -1.66
CA SER A 81 7.52 1.44 -0.49
C SER A 81 6.49 1.75 0.60
N GLU A 82 5.36 2.30 0.22
CA GLU A 82 4.25 2.57 1.14
C GLU A 82 3.69 1.28 1.74
N TYR A 83 3.56 0.25 0.92
CA TYR A 83 3.08 -1.08 1.32
C TYR A 83 3.98 -1.67 2.41
N GLU A 84 5.30 -1.62 2.23
CA GLU A 84 6.27 -2.11 3.20
C GLU A 84 6.17 -1.35 4.53
N LYS A 85 6.04 -0.02 4.46
CA LYS A 85 5.92 0.83 5.65
C LYS A 85 4.65 0.52 6.43
N VAL A 86 3.54 0.35 5.73
CA VAL A 86 2.26 0.02 6.37
C VAL A 86 2.31 -1.39 6.96
N PHE A 87 2.93 -2.33 6.26
CA PHE A 87 3.13 -3.69 6.76
C PHE A 87 3.92 -3.69 8.07
N GLU A 88 5.03 -2.97 8.13
CA GLU A 88 5.83 -2.83 9.35
C GLU A 88 5.02 -2.21 10.48
N LYS A 89 4.22 -1.21 10.16
CA LYS A 89 3.36 -0.54 11.14
C LYS A 89 2.31 -1.48 11.71
N VAL A 90 1.68 -2.29 10.86
CA VAL A 90 0.71 -3.30 11.28
C VAL A 90 1.38 -4.31 12.22
N MET A 91 2.57 -4.79 11.87
CA MET A 91 3.32 -5.74 12.68
C MET A 91 3.67 -5.17 14.05
N GLU A 92 4.13 -3.91 14.10
CA GLU A 92 4.42 -3.20 15.36
C GLU A 92 3.20 -3.11 16.24
N LEU A 93 2.07 -2.71 15.66
CA LEU A 93 0.82 -2.54 16.41
C LEU A 93 0.31 -3.87 16.94
N GLU A 94 0.40 -4.93 16.16
CA GLU A 94 0.01 -6.27 16.58
C GLU A 94 0.89 -6.78 17.73
N GLU A 95 2.20 -6.51 17.69
CA GLU A 95 3.12 -6.84 18.78
C GLU A 95 2.75 -6.11 20.06
N LYS A 96 2.43 -4.82 19.98
CA LYS A 96 2.02 -4.00 21.12
C LYS A 96 0.74 -4.53 21.76
N MET A 97 -0.19 -4.99 20.92
CA MET A 97 -1.47 -5.55 21.39
C MET A 97 -1.30 -6.94 22.01
N ALA A 98 -0.37 -7.73 21.49
CA ALA A 98 -0.08 -9.07 22.01
C ALA A 98 0.70 -9.01 23.32
N GLY A 99 1.52 -7.96 23.49
CA GLY A 99 2.28 -7.76 24.72
C GLY A 99 1.46 -7.14 25.80
#